data_add5a1cb4185b27386c28cd4927697f7
#
_entry.id   add5a1cb4185b27386c28cd4927697f7
#
_cell.length_a   1.000
_cell.length_b   1.000
_cell.length_c   1.000
_cell.angle_alpha   90.00
_cell.angle_beta   90.00
_cell.angle_gamma   90.00
#
_symmetry.space_group_name_H-M   'P 1'
#
loop_
_entity.id
_entity.type
_entity.pdbx_description
1 polymer ?
#
loop_
_entity_poly.entity_id
_entity_poly.type
_entity_poly.pdbx_seq_one_letter_code
_entity_poly.pdbx_strand_id
1 'polypeptide(L)'
;MVGRLLWMFKSRFGGKRGSRFGILPLVTVPIAACALVALLFVDSIESWVTSMNMDTTVGAVGSHGGVIPAQSVPPTRPEEYLLMPSPLVCQRAKPYLITMVTSAPANRRARQAIRDTWGGEVEVRGLRVMTLFVVGVASDPGLAKLLIEESRERGDLIQGRFEDTYSNLTLKTLSMLGWARRFCPQARFTAKVDDDVLFNPGALVRFLNRSRGGPAAGPDLYLGRVHLRVAPDRDPDSRHYLPAGAYPPSVFPDYCSGTAYVLSHGALLRVAVAAAAAPLSTPLPPEDVFVGLCARSAGVPPTHCALFAGGPPVPYGRCCYRAMVSVHRVAPADMLRYWADVRAPTPCSWIGARASLGFCKVRALIGSALGM
;
A
#
# COMPACT_ATOMS: atom_id res chain seq x y z
N MET A 1 -8.60 40.08 -14.30
CA MET A 1 -10.01 40.21 -13.92
C MET A 1 -10.23 40.58 -12.43
N VAL A 2 -9.29 40.34 -11.57
CA VAL A 2 -9.37 40.61 -10.10
C VAL A 2 -9.23 42.11 -9.77
N GLY A 3 -8.53 42.88 -10.58
CA GLY A 3 -8.29 44.31 -10.29
C GLY A 3 -9.50 45.26 -10.50
N ARG A 4 -10.51 44.86 -11.29
CA ARG A 4 -11.72 45.71 -11.55
C ARG A 4 -12.80 45.52 -10.50
N LEU A 5 -12.86 44.43 -9.75
CA LEU A 5 -13.80 44.23 -8.68
C LEU A 5 -13.43 45.04 -7.41
N LEU A 6 -12.15 45.22 -7.15
CA LEU A 6 -11.68 46.00 -6.00
C LEU A 6 -11.95 47.51 -6.10
N TRP A 7 -12.04 48.03 -7.35
CA TRP A 7 -12.30 49.45 -7.57
C TRP A 7 -13.78 49.86 -7.40
N MET A 8 -14.70 48.94 -7.72
CA MET A 8 -16.15 49.22 -7.54
C MET A 8 -16.59 49.21 -6.09
N PHE A 9 -15.86 48.52 -5.17
CA PHE A 9 -16.17 48.52 -3.77
C PHE A 9 -15.67 49.76 -3.02
N LYS A 10 -14.65 50.47 -3.54
CA LYS A 10 -14.07 51.64 -2.87
C LYS A 10 -14.88 52.91 -3.04
N SER A 11 -15.76 53.00 -4.01
CA SER A 11 -16.52 54.25 -4.32
C SER A 11 -17.87 54.35 -3.60
N ARG A 12 -18.31 53.35 -2.87
CA ARG A 12 -19.65 53.34 -2.23
C ARG A 12 -19.65 53.55 -0.70
N PHE A 13 -18.49 53.64 -0.06
CA PHE A 13 -18.40 53.87 1.39
C PHE A 13 -17.46 55.04 1.74
N GLY A 14 -17.79 56.20 1.22
CA GLY A 14 -17.21 57.45 1.64
C GLY A 14 -18.07 58.05 2.79
N GLY A 15 -17.57 57.92 4.03
CA GLY A 15 -18.07 58.77 5.10
C GLY A 15 -18.62 58.03 6.32
N LYS A 16 -17.74 57.66 7.25
CA LYS A 16 -17.87 57.89 8.70
C LYS A 16 -16.71 57.20 9.42
N ARG A 17 -15.96 57.90 10.27
CA ARG A 17 -14.99 57.36 11.21
C ARG A 17 -15.69 56.33 12.09
N GLY A 18 -15.41 55.04 11.85
CA GLY A 18 -15.95 53.97 12.68
C GLY A 18 -15.24 52.66 12.31
N SER A 19 -14.41 52.16 13.21
CA SER A 19 -13.97 50.80 13.36
C SER A 19 -13.24 50.16 12.13
N ARG A 20 -11.94 50.08 12.19
CA ARG A 20 -11.05 49.27 11.29
C ARG A 20 -11.25 47.76 11.41
N PHE A 21 -12.42 47.27 11.79
CA PHE A 21 -12.71 45.86 12.05
C PHE A 21 -13.58 45.17 11.00
N GLY A 22 -13.94 45.82 9.89
CA GLY A 22 -15.06 45.35 9.07
C GLY A 22 -14.76 44.38 7.90
N ILE A 23 -13.54 44.34 7.37
CA ILE A 23 -13.27 43.53 6.13
C ILE A 23 -12.43 42.27 6.42
N LEU A 24 -11.54 42.34 7.41
CA LEU A 24 -10.65 41.20 7.74
C LEU A 24 -11.43 39.92 8.15
N PRO A 25 -12.46 39.97 9.01
CA PRO A 25 -13.23 38.75 9.34
C PRO A 25 -14.09 38.23 8.19
N LEU A 26 -14.53 39.11 7.28
CA LEU A 26 -15.36 38.68 6.14
C LEU A 26 -14.61 37.80 5.12
N VAL A 27 -13.30 37.93 5.03
CA VAL A 27 -12.44 37.14 4.15
C VAL A 27 -11.76 36.00 4.91
N THR A 28 -11.33 36.23 6.14
CA THR A 28 -10.60 35.21 6.92
C THR A 28 -11.48 34.04 7.36
N VAL A 29 -12.75 34.32 7.73
CA VAL A 29 -13.68 33.27 8.18
C VAL A 29 -13.98 32.25 7.07
N PRO A 30 -14.35 32.62 5.81
CA PRO A 30 -14.57 31.64 4.76
C PRO A 30 -13.29 30.90 4.37
N ILE A 31 -12.13 31.55 4.37
CA ILE A 31 -10.84 30.86 4.10
C ILE A 31 -10.56 29.82 5.18
N ALA A 32 -10.72 30.15 6.46
CA ALA A 32 -10.54 29.22 7.55
C ALA A 32 -11.56 28.07 7.49
N ALA A 33 -12.80 28.34 7.13
CA ALA A 33 -13.83 27.32 6.96
C ALA A 33 -13.48 26.37 5.79
N CYS A 34 -13.05 26.90 4.64
CA CYS A 34 -12.59 26.09 3.50
C CYS A 34 -11.37 25.24 3.86
N ALA A 35 -10.39 25.80 4.57
CA ALA A 35 -9.22 25.07 5.04
C ALA A 35 -9.59 23.93 6.01
N LEU A 36 -10.53 24.20 6.93
CA LEU A 36 -11.04 23.18 7.84
C LEU A 36 -11.77 22.06 7.10
N VAL A 37 -12.62 22.38 6.13
CA VAL A 37 -13.31 21.40 5.29
C VAL A 37 -12.28 20.56 4.49
N ALA A 38 -11.29 21.20 3.87
CA ALA A 38 -10.23 20.51 3.16
C ALA A 38 -9.44 19.57 4.08
N LEU A 39 -9.15 20.00 5.31
CA LEU A 39 -8.48 19.17 6.32
C LEU A 39 -9.33 17.95 6.73
N LEU A 40 -10.64 18.15 6.93
CA LEU A 40 -11.55 17.06 7.33
C LEU A 40 -11.79 16.02 6.23
N PHE A 41 -11.64 16.41 4.97
CA PHE A 41 -11.90 15.54 3.80
C PHE A 41 -10.66 15.29 2.95
N VAL A 42 -9.47 15.45 3.52
CA VAL A 42 -8.19 15.31 2.80
C VAL A 42 -8.04 13.96 2.10
N ASP A 43 -8.48 12.88 2.72
CA ASP A 43 -8.46 11.53 2.14
C ASP A 43 -9.38 11.37 0.93
N SER A 44 -10.56 12.00 1.00
CA SER A 44 -11.52 12.01 -0.11
C SER A 44 -11.02 12.87 -1.27
N ILE A 45 -10.46 14.04 -0.96
CA ILE A 45 -9.87 14.94 -1.97
C ILE A 45 -8.68 14.27 -2.63
N GLU A 46 -7.77 13.67 -1.86
CA GLU A 46 -6.61 12.93 -2.39
C GLU A 46 -7.07 11.79 -3.32
N SER A 47 -8.04 10.99 -2.88
CA SER A 47 -8.57 9.89 -3.69
C SER A 47 -9.23 10.38 -4.98
N TRP A 48 -9.99 11.48 -4.92
CA TRP A 48 -10.63 12.07 -6.08
C TRP A 48 -9.62 12.64 -7.07
N VAL A 49 -8.66 13.44 -6.60
CA VAL A 49 -7.60 14.03 -7.45
C VAL A 49 -6.76 12.93 -8.09
N THR A 50 -6.39 11.89 -7.34
CA THR A 50 -5.61 10.77 -7.87
C THR A 50 -6.41 10.03 -8.94
N SER A 51 -7.70 9.73 -8.71
CA SER A 51 -8.53 9.03 -9.68
C SER A 51 -8.73 9.79 -10.99
N MET A 52 -8.78 11.13 -10.95
CA MET A 52 -8.86 11.97 -12.14
C MET A 52 -7.57 11.97 -12.97
N ASN A 53 -6.42 11.72 -12.33
CA ASN A 53 -5.11 11.72 -12.98
C ASN A 53 -4.64 10.32 -13.37
N MET A 54 -5.35 9.28 -12.96
CA MET A 54 -5.04 7.90 -13.36
C MET A 54 -5.27 7.72 -14.85
N ASP A 55 -4.36 6.98 -15.48
CA ASP A 55 -4.49 6.62 -16.88
C ASP A 55 -5.67 5.65 -17.06
N THR A 56 -6.80 6.18 -17.51
CA THR A 56 -8.02 5.41 -17.78
C THR A 56 -7.98 4.68 -19.12
N THR A 57 -6.88 4.75 -19.86
CA THR A 57 -6.71 4.10 -21.17
C THR A 57 -6.53 2.56 -21.05
N VAL A 58 -7.38 1.90 -20.28
CA VAL A 58 -7.53 0.44 -20.29
C VAL A 58 -8.28 -0.04 -21.55
N GLY A 59 -8.62 0.87 -22.47
CA GLY A 59 -9.53 0.60 -23.59
C GLY A 59 -8.90 0.51 -25.00
N ALA A 60 -7.60 0.73 -25.17
CA ALA A 60 -6.96 0.56 -26.46
C ALA A 60 -5.53 0.07 -26.32
N VAL A 61 -5.35 -1.22 -26.08
CA VAL A 61 -4.06 -1.86 -26.35
C VAL A 61 -3.88 -1.95 -27.86
N GLY A 62 -3.58 -0.81 -28.47
CA GLY A 62 -2.75 -0.79 -29.66
C GLY A 62 -1.42 -1.45 -29.29
N SER A 63 -0.96 -2.38 -30.07
CA SER A 63 0.17 -3.29 -29.98
C SER A 63 1.57 -2.68 -29.71
N HIS A 64 1.68 -1.76 -28.75
CA HIS A 64 2.94 -1.26 -28.21
C HIS A 64 3.05 -1.59 -26.73
N GLY A 65 2.64 -2.82 -26.35
CA GLY A 65 3.13 -3.44 -25.14
C GLY A 65 4.64 -3.57 -25.31
N GLY A 66 5.42 -2.87 -24.47
CA GLY A 66 6.85 -3.10 -24.40
C GLY A 66 7.07 -4.57 -24.08
N VAL A 67 7.28 -5.37 -25.13
CA VAL A 67 7.71 -6.75 -25.02
C VAL A 67 9.10 -6.65 -24.41
N ILE A 68 9.22 -7.05 -23.16
CA ILE A 68 10.53 -7.30 -22.55
C ILE A 68 11.19 -8.36 -23.40
N PRO A 69 12.34 -8.09 -24.09
CA PRO A 69 12.94 -9.08 -24.97
C PRO A 69 13.29 -10.32 -24.17
N ALA A 70 12.79 -11.45 -24.63
CA ALA A 70 13.05 -12.75 -24.04
C ALA A 70 14.51 -13.15 -24.27
N GLN A 71 15.40 -12.79 -23.36
CA GLN A 71 16.63 -13.55 -23.12
C GLN A 71 16.55 -14.04 -21.68
N SER A 72 15.98 -15.19 -21.53
CA SER A 72 15.65 -15.76 -20.23
C SER A 72 16.57 -16.91 -19.91
N VAL A 73 17.25 -16.81 -18.80
CA VAL A 73 17.35 -17.96 -17.91
C VAL A 73 15.95 -18.07 -17.26
N PRO A 74 15.21 -19.19 -17.43
CA PRO A 74 13.95 -19.34 -16.73
C PRO A 74 14.27 -19.27 -15.24
N PRO A 75 13.66 -18.36 -14.46
CA PRO A 75 13.79 -18.42 -13.03
C PRO A 75 13.30 -19.79 -12.62
N THR A 76 14.04 -20.45 -11.76
CA THR A 76 13.55 -21.61 -11.03
C THR A 76 12.16 -21.25 -10.53
N ARG A 77 11.12 -21.90 -11.06
CA ARG A 77 9.75 -21.61 -10.68
C ARG A 77 9.67 -21.67 -9.16
N PRO A 78 9.23 -20.62 -8.46
CA PRO A 78 9.20 -20.61 -7.00
C PRO A 78 8.13 -21.56 -6.43
N GLU A 79 7.73 -22.55 -7.20
CA GLU A 79 6.70 -23.54 -6.85
C GLU A 79 7.15 -24.54 -5.78
N GLU A 80 8.46 -24.64 -5.51
CA GLU A 80 8.97 -25.48 -4.45
C GLU A 80 9.36 -24.65 -3.23
N TYR A 81 8.50 -24.65 -2.23
CA TYR A 81 8.78 -24.03 -0.95
C TYR A 81 9.68 -24.91 -0.10
N LEU A 82 10.68 -24.32 0.56
CA LEU A 82 11.54 -25.02 1.53
C LEU A 82 10.85 -25.20 2.86
N LEU A 83 10.11 -24.16 3.30
CA LEU A 83 9.27 -24.18 4.48
C LEU A 83 7.90 -23.67 4.08
N MET A 84 6.84 -24.24 4.63
CA MET A 84 5.48 -23.75 4.43
C MET A 84 4.55 -24.20 5.56
N PRO A 85 3.49 -23.45 5.85
CA PRO A 85 2.41 -23.89 6.70
C PRO A 85 1.77 -25.17 6.15
N SER A 86 0.96 -25.82 6.97
CA SER A 86 0.14 -26.95 6.47
C SER A 86 -0.59 -26.54 5.16
N PRO A 87 -0.54 -27.35 4.09
CA PRO A 87 -1.28 -27.06 2.84
C PRO A 87 -2.78 -26.89 3.06
N LEU A 88 -3.30 -27.41 4.17
CA LEU A 88 -4.71 -27.32 4.56
C LEU A 88 -5.03 -26.12 5.46
N VAL A 89 -4.06 -25.24 5.76
CA VAL A 89 -4.25 -24.13 6.70
C VAL A 89 -5.40 -23.23 6.28
N CYS A 90 -5.48 -22.86 5.02
CA CYS A 90 -6.54 -22.02 4.49
C CYS A 90 -7.91 -22.74 4.42
N GLN A 91 -7.92 -24.03 4.08
CA GLN A 91 -9.16 -24.81 4.05
C GLN A 91 -9.80 -24.91 5.45
N ARG A 92 -8.97 -25.05 6.48
CA ARG A 92 -9.43 -25.09 7.88
C ARG A 92 -9.84 -23.72 8.39
N ALA A 93 -9.03 -22.70 8.13
CA ALA A 93 -9.28 -21.34 8.61
C ALA A 93 -10.37 -20.61 7.83
N LYS A 94 -10.56 -20.89 6.53
CA LYS A 94 -11.48 -20.19 5.60
C LYS A 94 -11.39 -18.67 5.74
N PRO A 95 -10.20 -18.07 5.54
CA PRO A 95 -10.01 -16.65 5.79
C PRO A 95 -10.77 -15.80 4.77
N TYR A 96 -11.40 -14.73 5.24
CA TYR A 96 -11.90 -13.64 4.41
C TYR A 96 -10.74 -12.80 3.85
N LEU A 97 -9.75 -12.55 4.70
CA LEU A 97 -8.52 -11.81 4.37
C LEU A 97 -7.31 -12.65 4.78
N ILE A 98 -6.41 -12.87 3.83
CA ILE A 98 -5.06 -13.35 4.11
C ILE A 98 -4.09 -12.18 3.98
N THR A 99 -3.29 -11.95 5.01
CA THR A 99 -2.22 -10.96 5.01
C THR A 99 -0.88 -11.67 4.85
N MET A 100 -0.18 -11.40 3.79
CA MET A 100 1.11 -11.99 3.47
C MET A 100 2.19 -10.94 3.68
N VAL A 101 3.00 -11.14 4.73
CA VAL A 101 4.03 -10.21 5.14
C VAL A 101 5.35 -10.59 4.49
N THR A 102 5.87 -9.71 3.64
CA THR A 102 7.22 -9.87 3.08
C THR A 102 8.25 -9.45 4.11
N SER A 103 9.10 -10.41 4.53
CA SER A 103 10.10 -10.21 5.58
C SER A 103 11.47 -10.72 5.13
N ALA A 104 12.53 -10.35 5.83
CA ALA A 104 13.85 -10.94 5.66
C ALA A 104 14.11 -12.02 6.71
N PRO A 105 14.95 -13.04 6.42
CA PRO A 105 15.33 -14.08 7.40
C PRO A 105 15.77 -13.52 8.75
N ALA A 106 16.56 -12.45 8.74
CA ALA A 106 17.09 -11.82 9.95
C ALA A 106 16.03 -11.05 10.78
N ASN A 107 14.87 -10.73 10.21
CA ASN A 107 13.88 -9.83 10.81
C ASN A 107 12.91 -10.56 11.79
N ARG A 108 13.39 -11.55 12.55
CA ARG A 108 12.56 -12.30 13.53
C ARG A 108 11.85 -11.37 14.51
N ARG A 109 12.52 -10.28 14.95
CA ARG A 109 11.90 -9.30 15.88
C ARG A 109 10.71 -8.58 15.25
N ALA A 110 10.80 -8.20 13.97
CA ALA A 110 9.70 -7.57 13.25
C ALA A 110 8.52 -8.54 13.09
N ARG A 111 8.78 -9.79 12.68
CA ARG A 111 7.75 -10.83 12.60
C ARG A 111 7.07 -11.09 13.94
N GLN A 112 7.85 -11.10 15.03
CA GLN A 112 7.29 -11.30 16.38
C GLN A 112 6.41 -10.10 16.78
N ALA A 113 6.85 -8.85 16.55
CA ALA A 113 6.05 -7.66 16.83
C ALA A 113 4.72 -7.66 16.05
N ILE A 114 4.73 -8.15 14.81
CA ILE A 114 3.52 -8.31 13.99
C ILE A 114 2.59 -9.36 14.61
N ARG A 115 3.10 -10.53 15.03
CA ARG A 115 2.30 -11.58 15.68
C ARG A 115 1.67 -11.09 16.99
N ASP A 116 2.42 -10.28 17.76
CA ASP A 116 1.98 -9.73 19.04
C ASP A 116 1.00 -8.54 18.87
N THR A 117 0.80 -8.09 17.63
CA THR A 117 -0.06 -6.94 17.29
C THR A 117 -1.12 -7.30 16.25
N TRP A 118 -1.18 -6.59 15.17
CA TRP A 118 -2.20 -6.72 14.14
C TRP A 118 -2.19 -8.07 13.40
N GLY A 119 -1.05 -8.72 13.32
CA GLY A 119 -0.90 -10.04 12.68
C GLY A 119 -1.44 -11.20 13.52
N GLY A 120 -1.59 -11.01 14.83
CA GLY A 120 -2.24 -11.97 15.72
C GLY A 120 -3.76 -11.88 15.75
N GLU A 121 -4.36 -10.91 15.08
CA GLU A 121 -5.82 -10.81 14.94
C GLU A 121 -6.33 -11.93 14.03
N VAL A 122 -7.08 -12.87 14.59
CA VAL A 122 -7.66 -14.02 13.85
C VAL A 122 -9.08 -13.77 13.36
N GLU A 123 -9.74 -12.77 13.95
CA GLU A 123 -11.08 -12.36 13.60
C GLU A 123 -11.24 -10.84 13.74
N VAL A 124 -11.79 -10.21 12.72
CA VAL A 124 -12.06 -8.78 12.68
C VAL A 124 -13.50 -8.57 12.22
N ARG A 125 -14.35 -8.03 13.08
CA ARG A 125 -15.77 -7.76 12.78
C ARG A 125 -16.54 -8.99 12.28
N GLY A 126 -16.30 -10.15 12.87
CA GLY A 126 -16.92 -11.42 12.48
C GLY A 126 -16.33 -12.04 11.21
N LEU A 127 -15.25 -11.48 10.67
CA LEU A 127 -14.57 -11.98 9.47
C LEU A 127 -13.21 -12.56 9.86
N ARG A 128 -12.91 -13.76 9.41
CA ARG A 128 -11.64 -14.42 9.70
C ARG A 128 -10.49 -13.77 8.93
N VAL A 129 -9.41 -13.51 9.64
CA VAL A 129 -8.15 -12.96 9.11
C VAL A 129 -7.04 -13.93 9.40
N MET A 130 -6.08 -14.07 8.50
CA MET A 130 -4.90 -14.91 8.68
C MET A 130 -3.66 -14.18 8.22
N THR A 131 -2.59 -14.24 9.00
CA THR A 131 -1.30 -13.63 8.65
C THR A 131 -0.25 -14.71 8.46
N LEU A 132 0.51 -14.61 7.36
CA LEU A 132 1.63 -15.47 7.01
C LEU A 132 2.83 -14.62 6.62
N PHE A 133 4.04 -15.14 6.82
CA PHE A 133 5.28 -14.44 6.50
C PHE A 133 5.97 -15.11 5.32
N VAL A 134 6.43 -14.31 4.36
CA VAL A 134 7.14 -14.77 3.16
C VAL A 134 8.59 -14.34 3.23
N VAL A 135 9.49 -15.30 3.14
CA VAL A 135 10.95 -15.10 3.20
C VAL A 135 11.65 -15.86 2.08
N GLY A 136 12.87 -15.47 1.75
CA GLY A 136 13.77 -16.24 0.92
C GLY A 136 14.77 -17.09 1.72
N VAL A 137 15.80 -17.58 1.04
CA VAL A 137 16.90 -18.32 1.64
C VAL A 137 17.86 -17.35 2.31
N ALA A 138 18.25 -17.66 3.54
CA ALA A 138 19.32 -16.95 4.22
C ALA A 138 20.67 -17.45 3.72
N SER A 139 21.59 -16.53 3.43
CA SER A 139 22.99 -16.88 3.09
C SER A 139 23.77 -17.37 4.32
N ASP A 140 23.41 -16.94 5.52
CA ASP A 140 24.01 -17.39 6.77
C ASP A 140 23.35 -18.71 7.26
N PRO A 141 24.11 -19.80 7.45
CA PRO A 141 23.60 -21.06 7.95
C PRO A 141 22.98 -20.97 9.36
N GLY A 142 23.49 -20.07 10.21
CA GLY A 142 22.92 -19.82 11.54
C GLY A 142 21.50 -19.27 11.46
N LEU A 143 21.28 -18.28 10.60
CA LEU A 143 19.94 -17.74 10.33
C LEU A 143 19.02 -18.79 9.71
N ALA A 144 19.53 -19.64 8.82
CA ALA A 144 18.73 -20.73 8.22
C ALA A 144 18.21 -21.71 9.30
N LYS A 145 19.05 -22.07 10.26
CA LYS A 145 18.65 -22.92 11.39
C LYS A 145 17.57 -22.25 12.26
N LEU A 146 17.75 -20.98 12.61
CA LEU A 146 16.79 -20.22 13.40
C LEU A 146 15.43 -20.09 12.67
N LEU A 147 15.45 -19.97 11.35
CA LEU A 147 14.25 -19.90 10.55
C LEU A 147 13.46 -21.22 10.52
N ILE A 148 14.17 -22.37 10.48
CA ILE A 148 13.57 -23.70 10.58
C ILE A 148 12.91 -23.89 11.95
N GLU A 149 13.59 -23.45 13.02
CA GLU A 149 13.05 -23.50 14.38
C GLU A 149 11.78 -22.62 14.49
N GLU A 150 11.83 -21.38 14.02
CA GLU A 150 10.69 -20.48 13.98
C GLU A 150 9.51 -21.07 13.20
N SER A 151 9.77 -21.68 12.03
CA SER A 151 8.75 -22.32 11.22
C SER A 151 8.06 -23.48 11.95
N ARG A 152 8.81 -24.29 12.69
CA ARG A 152 8.26 -25.39 13.48
C ARG A 152 7.42 -24.91 14.67
N GLU A 153 7.87 -23.84 15.33
CA GLU A 153 7.17 -23.25 16.47
C GLU A 153 5.88 -22.54 16.09
N ARG A 154 5.89 -21.81 14.96
CA ARG A 154 4.82 -20.87 14.57
C ARG A 154 3.91 -21.40 13.49
N GLY A 155 4.43 -22.18 12.55
CA GLY A 155 3.66 -22.76 11.45
C GLY A 155 3.08 -21.72 10.48
N ASP A 156 3.69 -20.53 10.39
CA ASP A 156 3.20 -19.38 9.63
C ASP A 156 4.21 -18.83 8.61
N LEU A 157 5.35 -19.53 8.41
CA LEU A 157 6.39 -19.14 7.47
C LEU A 157 6.25 -19.85 6.12
N ILE A 158 6.43 -19.08 5.06
CA ILE A 158 6.58 -19.54 3.68
C ILE A 158 7.98 -19.15 3.22
N GLN A 159 8.85 -20.13 2.95
CA GLN A 159 10.19 -19.88 2.44
C GLN A 159 10.29 -20.32 0.99
N GLY A 160 10.50 -19.37 0.08
CA GLY A 160 10.77 -19.63 -1.34
C GLY A 160 12.22 -20.01 -1.60
N ARG A 161 12.50 -20.69 -2.77
CA ARG A 161 13.84 -21.11 -3.20
C ARG A 161 14.56 -19.99 -3.97
N PHE A 162 14.72 -18.83 -3.38
CA PHE A 162 15.51 -17.73 -3.93
C PHE A 162 16.32 -17.11 -2.80
N GLU A 163 17.47 -16.53 -3.12
CA GLU A 163 18.28 -15.79 -2.15
C GLU A 163 17.53 -14.51 -1.70
N ASP A 164 17.44 -14.30 -0.38
CA ASP A 164 16.73 -13.16 0.20
C ASP A 164 17.56 -11.88 0.12
N THR A 165 17.43 -11.20 -1.01
CA THR A 165 18.12 -9.93 -1.28
C THR A 165 17.12 -8.88 -1.74
N TYR A 166 17.53 -7.61 -1.69
CA TYR A 166 16.69 -6.51 -2.18
C TYR A 166 16.35 -6.65 -3.67
N SER A 167 17.30 -7.10 -4.49
CA SER A 167 17.11 -7.34 -5.93
C SER A 167 16.14 -8.50 -6.22
N ASN A 168 15.90 -9.37 -5.27
CA ASN A 168 15.04 -10.56 -5.40
C ASN A 168 13.64 -10.36 -4.77
N LEU A 169 13.25 -9.12 -4.43
CA LEU A 169 11.89 -8.84 -3.92
C LEU A 169 10.80 -9.26 -4.89
N THR A 170 11.03 -9.12 -6.19
CA THR A 170 10.10 -9.61 -7.22
C THR A 170 9.92 -11.12 -7.14
N LEU A 171 10.99 -11.90 -6.91
CA LEU A 171 10.90 -13.34 -6.72
C LEU A 171 10.12 -13.71 -5.45
N LYS A 172 10.29 -12.91 -4.38
CA LYS A 172 9.53 -13.06 -3.14
C LYS A 172 8.03 -12.87 -3.39
N THR A 173 7.66 -11.86 -4.14
CA THR A 173 6.26 -11.61 -4.49
C THR A 173 5.69 -12.67 -5.42
N LEU A 174 6.45 -13.16 -6.40
CA LEU A 174 6.05 -14.32 -7.22
C LEU A 174 5.76 -15.56 -6.37
N SER A 175 6.64 -15.84 -5.41
CA SER A 175 6.46 -16.93 -4.44
C SER A 175 5.18 -16.74 -3.63
N MET A 176 4.94 -15.52 -3.14
CA MET A 176 3.73 -15.14 -2.42
C MET A 176 2.45 -15.35 -3.24
N LEU A 177 2.40 -14.81 -4.46
CA LEU A 177 1.24 -14.91 -5.36
C LEU A 177 0.95 -16.37 -5.73
N GLY A 178 2.00 -17.13 -6.04
CA GLY A 178 1.92 -18.56 -6.35
C GLY A 178 1.34 -19.36 -5.19
N TRP A 179 1.83 -19.12 -3.96
CA TRP A 179 1.34 -19.77 -2.75
C TRP A 179 -0.13 -19.43 -2.48
N ALA A 180 -0.48 -18.15 -2.49
CA ALA A 180 -1.85 -17.71 -2.23
C ALA A 180 -2.84 -18.31 -3.22
N ARG A 181 -2.50 -18.31 -4.52
CA ARG A 181 -3.32 -18.91 -5.57
C ARG A 181 -3.53 -20.41 -5.35
N ARG A 182 -2.48 -21.14 -4.97
CA ARG A 182 -2.51 -22.61 -4.88
C ARG A 182 -3.16 -23.10 -3.60
N PHE A 183 -2.82 -22.51 -2.46
CA PHE A 183 -3.18 -23.06 -1.15
C PHE A 183 -4.29 -22.28 -0.43
N CYS A 184 -4.63 -21.06 -0.92
CA CYS A 184 -5.65 -20.21 -0.31
C CYS A 184 -6.68 -19.65 -1.31
N PRO A 185 -7.18 -20.44 -2.27
CA PRO A 185 -8.08 -19.95 -3.31
C PRO A 185 -9.44 -19.46 -2.79
N GLN A 186 -9.82 -19.80 -1.56
CA GLN A 186 -11.07 -19.38 -0.94
C GLN A 186 -10.99 -18.03 -0.22
N ALA A 187 -9.79 -17.47 -0.05
CA ALA A 187 -9.64 -16.15 0.54
C ALA A 187 -10.24 -15.08 -0.40
N ARG A 188 -11.13 -14.24 0.13
CA ARG A 188 -11.77 -13.19 -0.67
C ARG A 188 -10.79 -12.08 -1.03
N PHE A 189 -9.85 -11.79 -0.12
CA PHE A 189 -8.82 -10.78 -0.31
C PHE A 189 -7.46 -11.30 0.15
N THR A 190 -6.43 -10.88 -0.57
CA THR A 190 -5.02 -11.10 -0.23
C THR A 190 -4.34 -9.74 -0.11
N ALA A 191 -3.78 -9.43 1.06
CA ALA A 191 -2.98 -8.25 1.28
C ALA A 191 -1.50 -8.63 1.27
N LYS A 192 -0.68 -7.92 0.48
CA LYS A 192 0.78 -7.87 0.66
C LYS A 192 1.11 -6.73 1.59
N VAL A 193 2.00 -6.97 2.54
CA VAL A 193 2.43 -5.97 3.54
C VAL A 193 3.91 -6.16 3.83
N ASP A 194 4.69 -5.09 3.98
CA ASP A 194 6.07 -5.18 4.44
C ASP A 194 6.15 -5.34 5.97
N ASP A 195 7.27 -5.86 6.47
CA ASP A 195 7.43 -6.19 7.90
C ASP A 195 7.72 -4.97 8.81
N ASP A 196 7.87 -3.79 8.23
CA ASP A 196 7.94 -2.49 8.92
C ASP A 196 6.63 -1.69 8.87
N VAL A 197 5.52 -2.33 8.50
CA VAL A 197 4.21 -1.69 8.34
C VAL A 197 3.28 -2.03 9.51
N LEU A 198 2.74 -1.00 10.17
CA LEU A 198 1.56 -1.16 11.00
C LEU A 198 0.35 -1.22 10.07
N PHE A 199 -0.22 -2.42 9.95
CA PHE A 199 -1.41 -2.70 9.15
C PHE A 199 -2.64 -2.80 10.05
N ASN A 200 -3.77 -2.23 9.62
CA ASN A 200 -5.02 -2.23 10.38
C ASN A 200 -6.11 -3.00 9.62
N PRO A 201 -6.24 -4.31 9.85
CA PRO A 201 -7.27 -5.12 9.20
C PRO A 201 -8.69 -4.58 9.44
N GLY A 202 -8.92 -4.01 10.65
CA GLY A 202 -10.20 -3.41 11.01
C GLY A 202 -10.55 -2.18 10.17
N ALA A 203 -9.57 -1.34 9.83
CA ALA A 203 -9.77 -0.21 8.95
C ALA A 203 -10.03 -0.67 7.50
N LEU A 204 -9.27 -1.66 7.02
CA LEU A 204 -9.48 -2.25 5.70
C LEU A 204 -10.88 -2.85 5.55
N VAL A 205 -11.30 -3.69 6.49
CA VAL A 205 -12.64 -4.31 6.46
C VAL A 205 -13.74 -3.25 6.48
N ARG A 206 -13.58 -2.18 7.27
CA ARG A 206 -14.52 -1.04 7.25
C ARG A 206 -14.58 -0.38 5.87
N PHE A 207 -13.44 -0.17 5.24
CA PHE A 207 -13.36 0.43 3.91
C PHE A 207 -14.05 -0.46 2.87
N LEU A 208 -13.70 -1.74 2.79
CA LEU A 208 -14.26 -2.70 1.85
C LEU A 208 -15.79 -2.85 2.00
N ASN A 209 -16.30 -2.82 3.23
CA ASN A 209 -17.73 -2.92 3.48
C ASN A 209 -18.52 -1.65 3.11
N ARG A 210 -17.90 -0.46 3.24
CA ARG A 210 -18.53 0.80 2.82
C ARG A 210 -18.56 0.97 1.30
N SER A 211 -17.58 0.40 0.62
CA SER A 211 -17.42 0.51 -0.82
C SER A 211 -18.27 -0.50 -1.63
N ARG A 212 -19.20 -1.20 -0.98
CA ARG A 212 -20.16 -2.12 -1.64
C ARG A 212 -21.08 -1.34 -2.57
N GLY A 213 -20.71 -1.21 -3.83
CA GLY A 213 -21.43 -0.43 -4.86
C GLY A 213 -20.56 0.60 -5.57
N GLY A 214 -19.31 0.82 -5.10
CA GLY A 214 -18.32 1.68 -5.75
C GLY A 214 -17.23 0.88 -6.48
N PRO A 215 -16.17 1.53 -6.98
CA PRO A 215 -15.04 0.89 -7.69
C PRO A 215 -14.36 -0.25 -6.91
N ALA A 216 -14.41 -0.19 -5.57
CA ALA A 216 -13.88 -1.25 -4.70
C ALA A 216 -14.82 -2.47 -4.54
N ALA A 217 -15.96 -2.49 -5.21
CA ALA A 217 -16.92 -3.60 -5.19
C ALA A 217 -16.72 -4.58 -6.35
N GLY A 218 -15.87 -4.24 -7.33
CA GLY A 218 -15.61 -5.07 -8.49
C GLY A 218 -14.95 -6.41 -8.13
N PRO A 219 -15.10 -7.43 -8.99
CA PRO A 219 -14.48 -8.74 -8.78
C PRO A 219 -12.95 -8.68 -8.83
N ASP A 220 -12.39 -7.68 -9.52
CA ASP A 220 -10.97 -7.54 -9.83
C ASP A 220 -10.38 -6.27 -9.17
N LEU A 221 -10.36 -6.24 -7.83
CA LEU A 221 -9.81 -5.11 -7.06
C LEU A 221 -8.30 -5.25 -6.86
N TYR A 222 -7.53 -4.23 -7.26
CA TYR A 222 -6.13 -3.99 -6.90
C TYR A 222 -6.05 -2.65 -6.17
N LEU A 223 -6.00 -2.69 -4.84
CA LEU A 223 -6.20 -1.53 -3.95
C LEU A 223 -4.92 -1.18 -3.20
N GLY A 224 -4.55 0.08 -3.19
CA GLY A 224 -3.42 0.59 -2.42
C GLY A 224 -3.21 2.09 -2.61
N ARG A 225 -2.04 2.59 -2.20
CA ARG A 225 -1.59 3.92 -2.60
C ARG A 225 -1.02 3.84 -4.01
N VAL A 226 -1.67 4.48 -4.96
CA VAL A 226 -1.23 4.46 -6.36
C VAL A 226 -0.13 5.50 -6.59
N HIS A 227 0.92 5.08 -7.27
CA HIS A 227 1.96 5.91 -7.86
C HIS A 227 1.64 6.15 -9.33
N LEU A 228 1.64 7.43 -9.74
CA LEU A 228 1.25 7.86 -11.07
C LEU A 228 2.49 8.24 -11.88
N ARG A 229 2.63 7.71 -13.09
CA ARG A 229 3.63 8.12 -14.10
C ARG A 229 5.06 8.23 -13.55
N VAL A 230 5.47 7.30 -12.71
CA VAL A 230 6.84 7.29 -12.16
C VAL A 230 7.83 6.94 -13.25
N ALA A 231 8.88 7.76 -13.40
CA ALA A 231 9.97 7.45 -14.31
C ALA A 231 10.87 6.34 -13.74
N PRO A 232 11.36 5.41 -14.58
CA PRO A 232 12.39 4.47 -14.17
C PRO A 232 13.66 5.21 -13.75
N ASP A 233 14.28 4.72 -12.67
CA ASP A 233 15.57 5.25 -12.23
C ASP A 233 16.67 4.76 -13.17
N ARG A 234 17.35 5.69 -13.81
CA ARG A 234 18.41 5.45 -14.80
C ARG A 234 19.82 5.69 -14.24
N ASP A 235 19.93 6.04 -12.96
CA ASP A 235 21.21 6.21 -12.29
C ASP A 235 21.80 4.83 -11.93
N PRO A 236 22.97 4.44 -12.50
CA PRO A 236 23.60 3.16 -12.21
C PRO A 236 23.95 2.94 -10.74
N ASP A 237 24.16 4.02 -9.98
CA ASP A 237 24.51 3.97 -8.56
C ASP A 237 23.28 3.82 -7.66
N SER A 238 22.09 3.93 -8.22
CA SER A 238 20.85 3.75 -7.48
C SER A 238 20.52 2.27 -7.26
N ARG A 239 20.05 1.95 -6.07
CA ARG A 239 19.50 0.61 -5.76
C ARG A 239 18.25 0.27 -6.58
N HIS A 240 17.62 1.25 -7.21
CA HIS A 240 16.43 1.11 -8.06
C HIS A 240 16.77 1.17 -9.55
N TYR A 241 18.07 1.12 -9.87
CA TYR A 241 18.54 1.21 -11.25
C TYR A 241 17.85 0.20 -12.16
N LEU A 242 17.28 0.72 -13.25
CA LEU A 242 16.70 -0.08 -14.31
C LEU A 242 17.14 0.50 -15.67
N PRO A 243 18.06 -0.17 -16.39
CA PRO A 243 18.58 0.35 -17.65
C PRO A 243 17.50 0.40 -18.73
N ALA A 244 17.66 1.33 -19.69
CA ALA A 244 16.71 1.51 -20.80
C ALA A 244 16.57 0.23 -21.66
N GLY A 245 17.64 -0.58 -21.76
CA GLY A 245 17.60 -1.87 -22.45
C GLY A 245 16.67 -2.90 -21.78
N ALA A 246 16.55 -2.87 -20.45
CA ALA A 246 15.64 -3.76 -19.71
C ALA A 246 14.19 -3.25 -19.69
N TYR A 247 14.00 -1.91 -19.66
CA TYR A 247 12.70 -1.28 -19.71
C TYR A 247 12.76 0.00 -20.54
N PRO A 248 12.45 -0.06 -21.85
CA PRO A 248 12.57 1.09 -22.77
C PRO A 248 11.63 2.28 -22.50
N PRO A 249 10.37 2.08 -21.98
CA PRO A 249 9.46 3.21 -21.77
C PRO A 249 9.99 4.24 -20.77
N SER A 250 9.62 5.50 -20.96
CA SER A 250 10.04 6.64 -20.11
C SER A 250 9.31 6.70 -18.77
N VAL A 251 8.16 6.03 -18.64
CA VAL A 251 7.37 5.96 -17.41
C VAL A 251 6.84 4.55 -17.18
N PHE A 252 6.67 4.20 -15.91
CA PHE A 252 5.95 2.99 -15.53
C PHE A 252 4.44 3.17 -15.69
N PRO A 253 3.66 2.08 -15.88
CA PRO A 253 2.22 2.15 -15.68
C PRO A 253 1.90 2.54 -14.24
N ASP A 254 0.71 3.03 -13.98
CA ASP A 254 0.26 3.27 -12.62
C ASP A 254 0.24 1.97 -11.80
N TYR A 255 0.74 2.02 -10.56
CA TYR A 255 0.87 0.85 -9.69
C TYR A 255 0.68 1.20 -8.23
N CYS A 256 0.29 0.23 -7.39
CA CYS A 256 0.21 0.42 -5.94
C CYS A 256 1.59 0.29 -5.30
N SER A 257 1.86 1.16 -4.32
CA SER A 257 3.09 1.11 -3.51
C SER A 257 3.34 -0.26 -2.90
N GLY A 258 4.57 -0.73 -2.99
CA GLY A 258 5.01 -2.01 -2.44
C GLY A 258 4.92 -2.14 -0.93
N THR A 259 4.78 -1.04 -0.18
CA THR A 259 4.66 -1.10 1.29
C THR A 259 3.42 -1.87 1.75
N ALA A 260 2.27 -1.68 1.07
CA ALA A 260 1.06 -2.48 1.28
C ALA A 260 0.09 -2.31 0.11
N TYR A 261 -0.49 -3.41 -0.37
CA TYR A 261 -1.61 -3.42 -1.30
C TYR A 261 -2.52 -4.64 -1.09
N VAL A 262 -3.72 -4.59 -1.64
CA VAL A 262 -4.73 -5.64 -1.51
C VAL A 262 -5.22 -6.06 -2.89
N LEU A 263 -5.27 -7.35 -3.12
CA LEU A 263 -5.88 -7.96 -4.29
C LEU A 263 -7.17 -8.69 -3.89
N SER A 264 -8.26 -8.50 -4.63
CA SER A 264 -9.40 -9.43 -4.54
C SER A 264 -9.00 -10.80 -5.10
N HIS A 265 -9.80 -11.82 -4.83
CA HIS A 265 -9.54 -13.15 -5.35
C HIS A 265 -9.40 -13.18 -6.89
N GLY A 266 -10.31 -12.51 -7.62
CA GLY A 266 -10.23 -12.42 -9.08
C GLY A 266 -8.97 -11.71 -9.56
N ALA A 267 -8.63 -10.57 -8.96
CA ALA A 267 -7.39 -9.85 -9.25
C ALA A 267 -6.14 -10.71 -8.96
N LEU A 268 -6.10 -11.39 -7.81
CA LEU A 268 -4.99 -12.29 -7.47
C LEU A 268 -4.76 -13.36 -8.54
N LEU A 269 -5.83 -14.04 -8.98
CA LEU A 269 -5.72 -15.07 -10.00
C LEU A 269 -5.18 -14.53 -11.33
N ARG A 270 -5.72 -13.41 -11.79
CA ARG A 270 -5.32 -12.80 -13.06
C ARG A 270 -3.89 -12.26 -13.01
N VAL A 271 -3.53 -11.56 -11.94
CA VAL A 271 -2.17 -11.02 -11.73
C VAL A 271 -1.16 -12.16 -11.59
N ALA A 272 -1.47 -13.21 -10.83
CA ALA A 272 -0.58 -14.35 -10.66
C ALA A 272 -0.34 -15.13 -11.97
N VAL A 273 -1.36 -15.26 -12.83
CA VAL A 273 -1.20 -15.86 -14.17
C VAL A 273 -0.31 -14.99 -15.05
N ALA A 274 -0.55 -13.68 -15.09
CA ALA A 274 0.26 -12.74 -15.84
C ALA A 274 1.72 -12.73 -15.33
N ALA A 275 1.92 -12.77 -14.02
CA ALA A 275 3.24 -12.81 -13.40
C ALA A 275 4.01 -14.09 -13.71
N ALA A 276 3.32 -15.25 -13.76
CA ALA A 276 3.93 -16.52 -14.12
C ALA A 276 4.34 -16.60 -15.62
N ALA A 277 3.65 -15.83 -16.47
CA ALA A 277 3.94 -15.74 -17.90
C ALA A 277 4.91 -14.60 -18.26
N ALA A 278 5.16 -13.66 -17.33
CA ALA A 278 6.01 -12.52 -17.59
C ALA A 278 7.47 -12.96 -17.76
N PRO A 279 8.18 -12.45 -18.79
CA PRO A 279 9.61 -12.66 -18.91
C PRO A 279 10.32 -11.93 -17.76
N LEU A 280 11.20 -12.63 -17.06
CA LEU A 280 12.04 -12.04 -16.01
C LEU A 280 13.37 -11.61 -16.64
N SER A 281 13.50 -10.31 -16.89
CA SER A 281 14.76 -9.69 -17.32
C SER A 281 15.69 -9.45 -16.13
N THR A 282 16.98 -9.44 -16.36
CA THR A 282 17.97 -9.04 -15.35
C THR A 282 18.55 -7.69 -15.77
N PRO A 283 18.51 -6.65 -14.93
CA PRO A 283 17.92 -6.60 -13.58
C PRO A 283 16.39 -6.67 -13.61
N LEU A 284 15.81 -7.22 -12.54
CA LEU A 284 14.37 -7.22 -12.36
C LEU A 284 13.86 -5.79 -12.05
N PRO A 285 12.70 -5.38 -12.56
CA PRO A 285 12.08 -4.14 -12.11
C PRO A 285 11.74 -4.20 -10.61
N PRO A 286 11.61 -3.06 -9.93
CA PRO A 286 11.11 -3.02 -8.56
C PRO A 286 9.82 -3.83 -8.40
N GLU A 287 9.65 -4.47 -7.26
CA GLU A 287 8.58 -5.45 -7.02
C GLU A 287 7.19 -4.90 -7.32
N ASP A 288 6.89 -3.71 -6.83
CA ASP A 288 5.60 -3.05 -7.00
C ASP A 288 5.34 -2.60 -8.44
N VAL A 289 6.37 -2.17 -9.15
CA VAL A 289 6.33 -1.91 -10.59
C VAL A 289 6.04 -3.20 -11.35
N PHE A 290 6.71 -4.31 -11.00
CA PHE A 290 6.48 -5.61 -11.63
C PHE A 290 5.03 -6.07 -11.47
N VAL A 291 4.47 -5.94 -10.26
CA VAL A 291 3.05 -6.25 -10.00
C VAL A 291 2.13 -5.33 -10.80
N GLY A 292 2.45 -4.04 -10.90
CA GLY A 292 1.72 -3.06 -11.73
C GLY A 292 1.72 -3.44 -13.22
N LEU A 293 2.86 -3.87 -13.76
CA LEU A 293 2.99 -4.37 -15.13
C LEU A 293 2.12 -5.61 -15.36
N CYS A 294 2.16 -6.57 -14.44
CA CYS A 294 1.33 -7.78 -14.50
C CYS A 294 -0.16 -7.46 -14.38
N ALA A 295 -0.53 -6.54 -13.49
CA ALA A 295 -1.90 -6.08 -13.30
C ALA A 295 -2.44 -5.39 -14.57
N ARG A 296 -1.66 -4.50 -15.17
CA ARG A 296 -1.99 -3.86 -16.46
C ARG A 296 -2.19 -4.91 -17.56
N SER A 297 -1.25 -5.85 -17.71
CA SER A 297 -1.35 -6.95 -18.69
C SER A 297 -2.59 -7.82 -18.47
N ALA A 298 -2.97 -8.02 -17.21
CA ALA A 298 -4.16 -8.77 -16.82
C ALA A 298 -5.48 -7.97 -16.93
N GLY A 299 -5.44 -6.67 -17.28
CA GLY A 299 -6.60 -5.79 -17.31
C GLY A 299 -7.19 -5.50 -15.91
N VAL A 300 -6.33 -5.43 -14.90
CA VAL A 300 -6.67 -5.14 -13.50
C VAL A 300 -6.07 -3.79 -13.12
N PRO A 301 -6.77 -2.66 -13.33
CA PRO A 301 -6.24 -1.35 -13.01
C PRO A 301 -6.11 -1.17 -11.49
N PRO A 302 -5.08 -0.44 -11.00
CA PRO A 302 -4.98 -0.13 -9.60
C PRO A 302 -6.12 0.81 -9.15
N THR A 303 -6.52 0.72 -7.90
CA THR A 303 -7.50 1.60 -7.27
C THR A 303 -6.83 2.34 -6.13
N HIS A 304 -6.83 3.68 -6.18
CA HIS A 304 -6.20 4.48 -5.14
C HIS A 304 -7.05 4.52 -3.86
N CYS A 305 -6.38 4.32 -2.73
CA CYS A 305 -6.95 4.52 -1.40
C CYS A 305 -6.01 5.36 -0.54
N ALA A 306 -6.42 6.56 -0.24
CA ALA A 306 -5.65 7.51 0.56
C ALA A 306 -5.40 7.04 2.02
N LEU A 307 -6.03 5.96 2.47
CA LEU A 307 -5.78 5.37 3.80
C LEU A 307 -4.57 4.44 3.82
N PHE A 308 -3.94 4.16 2.68
CA PHE A 308 -2.65 3.50 2.61
C PHE A 308 -1.53 4.52 2.60
N ALA A 309 -0.52 4.33 3.44
CA ALA A 309 0.74 5.05 3.35
C ALA A 309 1.66 4.34 2.33
N GLY A 310 2.49 5.09 1.65
CA GLY A 310 3.42 4.58 0.62
C GLY A 310 4.20 5.73 -0.01
N GLY A 311 4.25 6.85 0.68
CA GLY A 311 4.99 8.07 0.35
C GLY A 311 5.76 8.56 1.58
N PRO A 312 5.69 9.85 1.93
CA PRO A 312 6.36 10.38 3.11
C PRO A 312 5.90 9.68 4.40
N PRO A 313 6.79 9.57 5.42
CA PRO A 313 6.44 9.01 6.71
C PRO A 313 5.26 9.77 7.34
N VAL A 314 4.24 9.05 7.77
CA VAL A 314 3.09 9.64 8.47
C VAL A 314 3.44 9.76 9.95
N PRO A 315 3.45 10.97 10.53
CA PRO A 315 3.78 11.14 11.94
C PRO A 315 2.72 10.47 12.81
N TYR A 316 3.16 9.94 13.95
CA TYR A 316 2.27 9.24 14.85
C TYR A 316 1.15 10.14 15.35
N GLY A 317 -0.06 9.58 15.35
CA GLY A 317 -1.25 10.15 15.95
C GLY A 317 -2.30 9.06 16.15
N ARG A 318 -2.75 8.82 17.39
CA ARG A 318 -3.65 7.72 17.73
C ARG A 318 -4.87 7.63 16.81
N CYS A 319 -5.60 8.72 16.65
CA CYS A 319 -6.81 8.73 15.85
C CYS A 319 -6.53 8.68 14.34
N CYS A 320 -5.39 9.21 13.90
CA CYS A 320 -4.88 9.06 12.55
C CYS A 320 -4.60 7.57 12.22
N TYR A 321 -3.76 6.91 13.03
CA TYR A 321 -3.38 5.50 12.82
C TYR A 321 -4.58 4.55 12.93
N ARG A 322 -5.54 4.87 13.80
CA ARG A 322 -6.80 4.13 13.89
C ARG A 322 -7.67 4.24 12.62
N ALA A 323 -7.55 5.34 11.87
CA ALA A 323 -8.24 5.55 10.61
C ALA A 323 -7.49 4.94 9.40
N MET A 324 -6.16 4.97 9.41
CA MET A 324 -5.31 4.44 8.33
C MET A 324 -5.42 2.92 8.21
N VAL A 325 -5.26 2.41 6.99
CA VAL A 325 -5.13 0.98 6.70
C VAL A 325 -3.69 0.52 6.86
N SER A 326 -2.74 1.31 6.38
CA SER A 326 -1.31 0.99 6.53
C SER A 326 -0.50 2.23 6.85
N VAL A 327 0.52 2.07 7.72
CA VAL A 327 1.54 3.07 7.99
C VAL A 327 2.89 2.38 7.99
N HIS A 328 3.83 2.84 7.15
CA HIS A 328 5.15 2.23 7.00
C HIS A 328 6.23 2.92 7.82
N ARG A 329 7.43 2.30 7.89
CA ARG A 329 8.57 2.72 8.71
C ARG A 329 8.23 2.74 10.19
N VAL A 330 7.52 1.73 10.66
CA VAL A 330 7.20 1.54 12.08
C VAL A 330 8.13 0.47 12.66
N ALA A 331 9.01 0.89 13.57
CA ALA A 331 9.91 -0.03 14.23
C ALA A 331 9.14 -1.02 15.13
N PRO A 332 9.68 -2.24 15.39
CA PRO A 332 8.98 -3.25 16.19
C PRO A 332 8.51 -2.76 17.58
N ALA A 333 9.32 -1.99 18.28
CA ALA A 333 8.96 -1.43 19.58
C ALA A 333 7.82 -0.41 19.48
N ASP A 334 7.84 0.43 18.45
CA ASP A 334 6.78 1.40 18.18
C ASP A 334 5.49 0.71 17.73
N MET A 335 5.59 -0.39 16.98
CA MET A 335 4.43 -1.16 16.52
C MET A 335 3.61 -1.68 17.70
N LEU A 336 4.26 -2.22 18.73
CA LEU A 336 3.59 -2.67 19.97
C LEU A 336 2.85 -1.51 20.65
N ARG A 337 3.55 -0.38 20.84
CA ARG A 337 2.99 0.80 21.49
C ARG A 337 1.81 1.38 20.69
N TYR A 338 2.01 1.61 19.39
CA TYR A 338 0.98 2.21 18.54
C TYR A 338 -0.23 1.31 18.37
N TRP A 339 -0.02 -0.01 18.32
CA TRP A 339 -1.13 -0.95 18.23
C TRP A 339 -1.98 -0.97 19.50
N ALA A 340 -1.36 -0.91 20.66
CA ALA A 340 -2.09 -0.79 21.93
C ALA A 340 -2.98 0.46 21.93
N ASP A 341 -2.48 1.60 21.44
CA ASP A 341 -3.24 2.83 21.33
C ASP A 341 -4.37 2.76 20.28
N VAL A 342 -4.12 2.12 19.14
CA VAL A 342 -5.13 1.90 18.09
C VAL A 342 -6.28 1.03 18.63
N ARG A 343 -5.97 0.04 19.47
CA ARG A 343 -6.94 -0.87 20.10
C ARG A 343 -7.58 -0.30 21.37
N ALA A 344 -7.08 0.80 21.92
CA ALA A 344 -7.62 1.40 23.13
C ALA A 344 -9.15 1.60 23.04
N PRO A 345 -9.91 1.30 24.08
CA PRO A 345 -11.38 1.36 24.07
C PRO A 345 -11.92 2.79 23.90
N THR A 346 -11.12 3.80 24.27
CA THR A 346 -11.53 5.21 24.14
C THR A 346 -11.76 5.56 22.67
N PRO A 347 -12.98 5.89 22.24
CA PRO A 347 -13.27 6.19 20.85
C PRO A 347 -12.65 7.54 20.43
N CYS A 348 -12.27 7.64 19.16
CA CYS A 348 -12.06 8.92 18.52
C CYS A 348 -13.43 9.42 18.05
N SER A 349 -13.82 10.67 18.41
CA SER A 349 -15.01 11.27 17.83
C SER A 349 -14.87 11.35 16.30
N TRP A 350 -15.98 11.41 15.58
CA TRP A 350 -15.92 11.49 14.12
C TRP A 350 -15.09 12.68 13.62
N ILE A 351 -15.34 13.87 14.18
CA ILE A 351 -14.59 15.09 13.86
C ILE A 351 -13.12 14.93 14.26
N GLY A 352 -12.83 14.42 15.46
CA GLY A 352 -11.47 14.21 15.93
C GLY A 352 -10.68 13.22 15.08
N ALA A 353 -11.31 12.16 14.60
CA ALA A 353 -10.67 11.21 13.69
C ALA A 353 -10.35 11.84 12.33
N ARG A 354 -11.27 12.60 11.75
CA ARG A 354 -11.09 13.33 10.49
C ARG A 354 -10.01 14.40 10.59
N ALA A 355 -10.07 15.24 11.61
CA ALA A 355 -9.07 16.28 11.83
C ALA A 355 -7.68 15.69 12.07
N SER A 356 -7.58 14.62 12.88
CA SER A 356 -6.32 13.92 13.12
C SER A 356 -5.73 13.32 11.84
N LEU A 357 -6.54 12.67 11.00
CA LEU A 357 -6.13 12.13 9.71
C LEU A 357 -5.61 13.24 8.79
N GLY A 358 -6.38 14.33 8.65
CA GLY A 358 -5.97 15.49 7.85
C GLY A 358 -4.65 16.09 8.30
N PHE A 359 -4.53 16.32 9.62
CA PHE A 359 -3.31 16.89 10.19
C PHE A 359 -2.07 15.99 9.99
N CYS A 360 -2.20 14.69 10.21
CA CYS A 360 -1.11 13.73 9.95
C CYS A 360 -0.66 13.76 8.48
N LYS A 361 -1.60 13.76 7.55
CA LYS A 361 -1.29 13.77 6.10
C LYS A 361 -0.65 15.08 5.66
N VAL A 362 -1.18 16.21 6.10
CA VAL A 362 -0.59 17.52 5.80
C VAL A 362 0.83 17.62 6.37
N ARG A 363 1.06 17.17 7.61
CA ARG A 363 2.41 17.13 8.19
C ARG A 363 3.37 16.23 7.43
N ALA A 364 2.90 15.07 6.97
CA ALA A 364 3.70 14.17 6.14
C ALA A 364 4.13 14.85 4.82
N LEU A 365 3.22 15.56 4.16
CA LEU A 365 3.52 16.31 2.93
C LEU A 365 4.49 17.46 3.16
N ILE A 366 4.31 18.25 4.24
CA ILE A 366 5.20 19.34 4.59
C ILE A 366 6.59 18.81 4.95
N GLY A 367 6.70 17.76 5.77
CA GLY A 367 7.96 17.13 6.12
C GLY A 367 8.73 16.66 4.89
N SER A 368 8.05 16.04 3.93
CA SER A 368 8.66 15.63 2.65
C SER A 368 9.15 16.82 1.81
N ALA A 369 8.39 17.92 1.77
CA ALA A 369 8.77 19.11 1.02
C ALA A 369 9.97 19.84 1.64
N LEU A 370 10.17 19.71 2.94
CA LEU A 370 11.29 20.32 3.68
C LEU A 370 12.49 19.38 3.88
N GLY A 371 12.44 18.15 3.34
CA GLY A 371 13.53 17.18 3.44
C GLY A 371 13.75 16.62 4.85
N MET A 372 12.75 16.71 5.73
CA MET A 372 12.76 16.21 7.12
C MET A 372 12.28 14.78 7.23
#